data_3de1176d85545f3d1b880b19ef847d05
#
_entry.id   3de1176d85545f3d1b880b19ef847d05
#
_cell.length_a   1.000
_cell.length_b   1.000
_cell.length_c   1.000
_cell.angle_alpha   90.00
_cell.angle_beta   90.00
_cell.angle_gamma   90.00
#
_symmetry.space_group_name_H-M   'P 1'
#
loop_
_entity.id
_entity.type
_entity.pdbx_description
1 polymer ?
#
loop_
_entity_poly.entity_id
_entity_poly.type
_entity_poly.pdbx_seq_one_letter_code
_entity_poly.pdbx_strand_id
1 'polypeptide(L)'
;PMEQIYSHGNPYQEAQENRLAWGSGLEFKRLPEEKAETLFYVGCTTSYEPELQNVARSLVRIFQHAGVDFGVLAEEKCCADPVDKMGDMFLYQELVEQNEEAFLACGCSRLVTVSPHCFHTFTQSYEQLTAAGMEILHYTMYLEKLLGDGCLRFNDDSSPVKITYHDPCYLGKHHDILEAPRNLLRRLPAVELVEMEQHGRDSLCCGGGGGRMFHEVEGNNWLGETRIRQALDVGAGIVATACPWCHVMLDNAAKNLGVENQLRVLDLAEIVAGCLRDNSK
;
A
#
# COMPACT_ATOMS: atom_id res chain seq x y z
N PRO A 1 15.27 8.38 11.49
CA PRO A 1 14.98 7.37 10.43
C PRO A 1 16.23 6.97 9.64
N MET A 2 17.12 7.93 9.22
CA MET A 2 18.31 7.64 8.39
C MET A 2 19.24 6.61 9.03
N GLU A 3 19.65 6.87 10.28
CA GLU A 3 20.51 5.95 11.05
C GLU A 3 19.89 4.56 11.16
N GLN A 4 18.56 4.48 11.31
CA GLN A 4 17.84 3.21 11.38
C GLN A 4 17.85 2.47 10.04
N ILE A 5 17.65 3.20 8.94
CA ILE A 5 17.72 2.59 7.60
C ILE A 5 19.12 2.07 7.33
N TYR A 6 20.16 2.82 7.68
CA TYR A 6 21.55 2.40 7.55
C TYR A 6 21.85 1.12 8.35
N SER A 7 21.41 1.09 9.62
CA SER A 7 21.75 0.00 10.55
C SER A 7 20.86 -1.24 10.42
N HIS A 8 19.58 -1.05 10.07
CA HIS A 8 18.55 -2.11 10.10
C HIS A 8 17.87 -2.34 8.74
N GLY A 9 18.20 -1.58 7.71
CA GLY A 9 17.53 -1.66 6.40
C GLY A 9 16.09 -1.15 6.41
N ASN A 10 15.62 -0.52 7.50
CA ASN A 10 14.26 0.01 7.62
C ASN A 10 14.20 1.23 8.57
N PRO A 11 13.20 2.13 8.43
CA PRO A 11 13.08 3.33 9.26
C PRO A 11 12.51 3.10 10.67
N TYR A 12 12.07 1.86 11.00
CA TYR A 12 11.33 1.53 12.21
C TYR A 12 12.20 1.01 13.36
N GLN A 13 13.50 0.89 13.18
CA GLN A 13 14.42 0.35 14.19
C GLN A 13 14.14 -1.14 14.53
N GLU A 14 13.39 -1.81 13.69
CA GLU A 14 13.02 -3.20 13.88
C GLU A 14 14.09 -4.15 13.32
N ALA A 15 14.27 -5.28 13.99
CA ALA A 15 15.17 -6.31 13.51
C ALA A 15 14.64 -6.94 12.21
N GLN A 16 15.58 -7.30 11.30
CA GLN A 16 15.23 -7.88 10.00
C GLN A 16 14.45 -9.20 10.14
N GLU A 17 14.72 -9.97 11.19
CA GLU A 17 13.98 -11.22 11.49
C GLU A 17 12.48 -10.99 11.72
N ASN A 18 12.08 -9.80 12.16
CA ASN A 18 10.69 -9.43 12.38
C ASN A 18 9.98 -8.99 11.10
N ARG A 19 10.73 -8.83 9.98
CA ARG A 19 10.18 -8.31 8.72
C ARG A 19 8.98 -9.09 8.21
N LEU A 20 8.97 -10.40 8.41
CA LEU A 20 7.92 -11.31 7.95
C LEU A 20 6.93 -11.74 9.05
N ALA A 21 6.97 -11.13 10.23
CA ALA A 21 6.07 -11.46 11.34
C ALA A 21 4.59 -11.28 10.96
N TRP A 22 4.28 -10.31 10.09
CA TRP A 22 2.94 -10.09 9.53
C TRP A 22 2.37 -11.33 8.83
N GLY A 23 3.23 -12.18 8.25
CA GLY A 23 2.88 -13.37 7.49
C GLY A 23 2.64 -14.63 8.32
N SER A 24 2.69 -14.54 9.66
CA SER A 24 2.48 -15.69 10.52
C SER A 24 1.15 -16.37 10.23
N GLY A 25 1.19 -17.71 10.02
CA GLY A 25 0.02 -18.51 9.69
C GLY A 25 -0.48 -18.39 8.24
N LEU A 26 0.24 -17.69 7.37
CA LEU A 26 -0.03 -17.63 5.94
C LEU A 26 1.00 -18.44 5.15
N GLU A 27 0.57 -19.02 4.04
CA GLU A 27 1.42 -19.74 3.11
C GLU A 27 1.76 -18.84 1.91
N PHE A 28 3.03 -18.66 1.63
CA PHE A 28 3.58 -17.99 0.45
C PHE A 28 5.03 -18.41 0.21
N LYS A 29 5.49 -18.32 -1.03
CA LYS A 29 6.85 -18.69 -1.41
C LYS A 29 7.88 -17.73 -0.81
N ARG A 30 9.04 -18.28 -0.45
CA ARG A 30 10.20 -17.52 0.02
C ARG A 30 11.17 -17.32 -1.13
N LEU A 31 11.40 -16.08 -1.52
CA LEU A 31 12.34 -15.73 -2.58
C LEU A 31 13.69 -15.37 -1.98
N PRO A 32 14.78 -15.65 -2.69
CA PRO A 32 14.91 -16.28 -4.02
C PRO A 32 14.97 -17.83 -4.01
N GLU A 33 14.87 -18.50 -2.83
CA GLU A 33 15.04 -19.95 -2.69
C GLU A 33 13.96 -20.70 -3.47
N GLU A 34 12.73 -20.23 -3.41
CA GLU A 34 11.64 -20.72 -4.22
C GLU A 34 11.49 -19.83 -5.47
N LYS A 35 10.79 -20.32 -6.49
CA LYS A 35 10.54 -19.55 -7.71
C LYS A 35 9.09 -19.16 -7.82
N ALA A 36 8.85 -17.90 -8.20
CA ALA A 36 7.52 -17.34 -8.45
C ALA A 36 7.55 -16.39 -9.64
N GLU A 37 6.38 -16.16 -10.24
CA GLU A 37 6.23 -15.18 -11.32
C GLU A 37 6.25 -13.75 -10.77
N THR A 38 5.66 -13.56 -9.58
CA THR A 38 5.46 -12.24 -8.98
C THR A 38 6.23 -12.11 -7.68
N LEU A 39 7.09 -11.09 -7.58
CA LEU A 39 7.67 -10.62 -6.32
C LEU A 39 6.65 -9.68 -5.65
N PHE A 40 6.16 -10.07 -4.47
CA PHE A 40 5.33 -9.21 -3.64
C PHE A 40 6.20 -8.46 -2.64
N TYR A 41 6.43 -7.17 -2.90
CA TYR A 41 7.16 -6.28 -2.02
C TYR A 41 6.21 -5.57 -1.05
N VAL A 42 6.27 -5.94 0.23
CA VAL A 42 5.34 -5.47 1.27
C VAL A 42 5.66 -4.05 1.73
N GLY A 43 6.93 -3.71 1.82
CA GLY A 43 7.38 -2.40 2.29
C GLY A 43 7.44 -2.27 3.82
N CYS A 44 8.26 -1.33 4.30
CA CYS A 44 8.58 -1.19 5.72
C CYS A 44 7.36 -0.90 6.59
N THR A 45 6.56 0.11 6.22
CA THR A 45 5.39 0.53 7.00
C THR A 45 4.39 -0.60 7.18
N THR A 46 4.05 -1.29 6.10
CA THR A 46 3.09 -2.40 6.15
C THR A 46 3.62 -3.61 6.93
N SER A 47 4.94 -3.81 6.94
CA SER A 47 5.56 -4.93 7.66
C SER A 47 5.61 -4.69 9.17
N TYR A 48 5.91 -3.47 9.60
CA TYR A 48 6.24 -3.18 11.00
C TYR A 48 5.14 -2.48 11.79
N GLU A 49 4.24 -1.73 11.12
CA GLU A 49 3.09 -1.12 11.81
C GLU A 49 1.99 -2.17 12.06
N PRO A 50 1.67 -2.50 13.33
CA PRO A 50 0.73 -3.59 13.64
C PRO A 50 -0.65 -3.42 13.00
N GLU A 51 -1.14 -2.17 12.95
CA GLU A 51 -2.46 -1.84 12.37
C GLU A 51 -2.48 -2.06 10.85
N LEU A 52 -1.33 -1.99 10.17
CA LEU A 52 -1.21 -2.15 8.72
C LEU A 52 -0.83 -3.56 8.26
N GLN A 53 -0.43 -4.45 9.17
CA GLN A 53 -0.11 -5.83 8.80
C GLN A 53 -1.29 -6.56 8.14
N ASN A 54 -2.52 -6.17 8.48
CA ASN A 54 -3.72 -6.70 7.83
C ASN A 54 -3.81 -6.36 6.34
N VAL A 55 -3.19 -5.28 5.88
CA VAL A 55 -3.11 -4.93 4.45
C VAL A 55 -2.32 -5.99 3.68
N ALA A 56 -1.13 -6.36 4.17
CA ALA A 56 -0.32 -7.42 3.56
C ALA A 56 -1.04 -8.77 3.61
N ARG A 57 -1.67 -9.12 4.74
CA ARG A 57 -2.45 -10.35 4.90
C ARG A 57 -3.65 -10.40 3.95
N SER A 58 -4.31 -9.28 3.75
CA SER A 58 -5.42 -9.14 2.79
C SER A 58 -4.95 -9.35 1.36
N LEU A 59 -3.82 -8.77 0.96
CA LEU A 59 -3.24 -8.97 -0.36
C LEU A 59 -2.83 -10.43 -0.61
N VAL A 60 -2.24 -11.09 0.38
CA VAL A 60 -1.94 -12.54 0.28
C VAL A 60 -3.22 -13.35 0.04
N ARG A 61 -4.30 -13.08 0.80
CA ARG A 61 -5.60 -13.74 0.58
C ARG A 61 -6.17 -13.49 -0.82
N ILE A 62 -6.07 -12.24 -1.30
CA ILE A 62 -6.53 -11.89 -2.64
C ILE A 62 -5.71 -12.62 -3.71
N PHE A 63 -4.39 -12.66 -3.58
CA PHE A 63 -3.51 -13.36 -4.52
C PHE A 63 -3.76 -14.86 -4.53
N GLN A 64 -3.93 -15.47 -3.35
CA GLN A 64 -4.31 -16.89 -3.24
C GLN A 64 -5.68 -17.17 -3.87
N HIS A 65 -6.68 -16.30 -3.63
CA HIS A 65 -8.01 -16.42 -4.22
C HIS A 65 -7.95 -16.36 -5.76
N ALA A 66 -7.14 -15.44 -6.29
CA ALA A 66 -6.95 -15.25 -7.72
C ALA A 66 -6.01 -16.28 -8.38
N GLY A 67 -5.39 -17.18 -7.61
CA GLY A 67 -4.42 -18.16 -8.13
C GLY A 67 -3.12 -17.56 -8.62
N VAL A 68 -2.71 -16.42 -8.06
CA VAL A 68 -1.45 -15.75 -8.41
C VAL A 68 -0.26 -16.55 -7.91
N ASP A 69 0.73 -16.78 -8.77
CA ASP A 69 2.03 -17.32 -8.39
C ASP A 69 2.93 -16.19 -7.87
N PHE A 70 3.09 -16.10 -6.54
CA PHE A 70 3.83 -15.03 -5.89
C PHE A 70 4.73 -15.53 -4.77
N GLY A 71 5.72 -14.72 -4.45
CA GLY A 71 6.60 -14.93 -3.30
C GLY A 71 7.05 -13.61 -2.70
N VAL A 72 7.64 -13.67 -1.52
CA VAL A 72 8.12 -12.54 -0.73
C VAL A 72 9.60 -12.72 -0.43
N LEU A 73 10.38 -11.64 -0.48
CA LEU A 73 11.78 -11.66 -0.03
C LEU A 73 11.86 -11.75 1.50
N ALA A 74 12.67 -12.67 2.01
CA ALA A 74 12.94 -12.79 3.43
C ALA A 74 13.72 -11.57 3.97
N GLU A 75 14.66 -11.06 3.17
CA GLU A 75 15.55 -9.94 3.52
C GLU A 75 15.22 -8.67 2.74
N GLU A 76 13.94 -8.35 2.65
CA GLU A 76 13.46 -7.12 2.01
C GLU A 76 13.97 -5.88 2.77
N LYS A 77 14.62 -4.93 2.07
CA LYS A 77 15.10 -3.66 2.62
C LYS A 77 14.19 -2.50 2.22
N CYS A 78 14.39 -1.33 2.83
CA CYS A 78 13.69 -0.10 2.44
C CYS A 78 13.91 0.22 0.96
N CYS A 79 12.87 0.70 0.30
CA CYS A 79 12.92 1.12 -1.12
C CYS A 79 13.75 2.39 -1.37
N ALA A 80 14.28 3.01 -0.33
CA ALA A 80 15.05 4.24 -0.31
C ALA A 80 14.27 5.56 -0.52
N ASP A 81 12.94 5.57 -0.72
CA ASP A 81 12.17 6.83 -0.85
C ASP A 81 12.43 7.81 0.33
N PRO A 82 12.40 7.41 1.62
CA PRO A 82 12.73 8.33 2.70
C PRO A 82 14.15 8.88 2.65
N VAL A 83 15.09 8.08 2.16
CA VAL A 83 16.51 8.47 2.07
C VAL A 83 16.72 9.55 1.01
N ASP A 84 16.10 9.37 -0.18
CA ASP A 84 16.08 10.39 -1.24
C ASP A 84 15.50 11.71 -0.72
N LYS A 85 14.35 11.67 -0.03
CA LYS A 85 13.70 12.88 0.50
C LYS A 85 14.49 13.59 1.61
N MET A 86 15.36 12.87 2.31
CA MET A 86 16.25 13.42 3.33
C MET A 86 17.63 13.81 2.78
N GLY A 87 17.94 13.49 1.51
CA GLY A 87 19.10 13.99 0.77
C GLY A 87 20.41 13.23 0.99
N ASP A 88 20.38 12.00 1.52
CA ASP A 88 21.57 11.14 1.59
C ASP A 88 21.72 10.30 0.33
N MET A 89 22.42 10.86 -0.66
CA MET A 89 22.61 10.23 -1.96
C MET A 89 23.47 8.97 -1.92
N PHE A 90 24.39 8.85 -0.95
CA PHE A 90 25.23 7.66 -0.85
C PHE A 90 24.42 6.45 -0.37
N LEU A 91 23.71 6.60 0.74
CA LEU A 91 22.83 5.55 1.26
C LEU A 91 21.72 5.22 0.28
N TYR A 92 21.21 6.23 -0.43
CA TYR A 92 20.20 6.03 -1.48
C TYR A 92 20.69 5.10 -2.59
N GLN A 93 21.85 5.41 -3.18
CA GLN A 93 22.44 4.61 -4.24
C GLN A 93 22.76 3.18 -3.77
N GLU A 94 23.35 3.04 -2.58
CA GLU A 94 23.64 1.73 -2.00
C GLU A 94 22.39 0.87 -1.85
N LEU A 95 21.28 1.43 -1.36
CA LEU A 95 20.02 0.71 -1.20
C LEU A 95 19.39 0.35 -2.55
N VAL A 96 19.46 1.23 -3.54
CA VAL A 96 18.97 0.96 -4.89
C VAL A 96 19.72 -0.23 -5.50
N GLU A 97 21.06 -0.20 -5.48
CA GLU A 97 21.90 -1.27 -6.02
C GLU A 97 21.64 -2.62 -5.32
N GLN A 98 21.59 -2.63 -3.98
CA GLN A 98 21.33 -3.86 -3.21
C GLN A 98 19.93 -4.44 -3.49
N ASN A 99 18.91 -3.60 -3.59
CA ASN A 99 17.56 -4.05 -3.89
C ASN A 99 17.43 -4.53 -5.34
N GLU A 100 18.05 -3.85 -6.32
CA GLU A 100 18.04 -4.30 -7.72
C GLU A 100 18.67 -5.69 -7.85
N GLU A 101 19.83 -5.91 -7.22
CA GLU A 101 20.48 -7.21 -7.19
C GLU A 101 19.56 -8.29 -6.60
N ALA A 102 18.96 -8.01 -5.42
CA ALA A 102 18.08 -8.95 -4.74
C ALA A 102 16.82 -9.26 -5.57
N PHE A 103 16.20 -8.25 -6.19
CA PHE A 103 14.98 -8.44 -6.98
C PHE A 103 15.26 -9.21 -8.28
N LEU A 104 16.37 -8.92 -8.95
CA LEU A 104 16.78 -9.65 -10.15
C LEU A 104 17.14 -11.12 -9.83
N ALA A 105 17.76 -11.39 -8.68
CA ALA A 105 18.05 -12.74 -8.23
C ALA A 105 16.82 -13.63 -8.03
N CYS A 106 15.65 -13.04 -7.75
CA CYS A 106 14.38 -13.76 -7.66
C CYS A 106 13.95 -14.37 -8.99
N GLY A 107 14.33 -13.76 -10.12
CA GLY A 107 13.94 -14.18 -11.47
C GLY A 107 12.45 -14.00 -11.76
N CYS A 108 11.76 -13.12 -11.01
CA CYS A 108 10.36 -12.78 -11.22
C CYS A 108 10.20 -11.87 -12.45
N SER A 109 9.09 -12.04 -13.17
CA SER A 109 8.74 -11.14 -14.29
C SER A 109 7.98 -9.89 -13.84
N ARG A 110 7.47 -9.90 -12.60
CA ARG A 110 6.63 -8.83 -12.04
C ARG A 110 7.01 -8.51 -10.60
N LEU A 111 6.96 -7.22 -10.26
CA LEU A 111 7.05 -6.70 -8.90
C LEU A 111 5.74 -5.97 -8.56
N VAL A 112 5.07 -6.39 -7.48
CA VAL A 112 3.86 -5.75 -6.97
C VAL A 112 4.16 -5.17 -5.59
N THR A 113 3.91 -3.87 -5.39
CA THR A 113 4.17 -3.21 -4.11
C THR A 113 2.92 -2.59 -3.49
N VAL A 114 2.91 -2.50 -2.15
CA VAL A 114 1.80 -1.92 -1.38
C VAL A 114 1.85 -0.40 -1.36
N SER A 115 3.04 0.17 -1.23
CA SER A 115 3.19 1.61 -1.04
C SER A 115 3.37 2.36 -2.36
N PRO A 116 2.60 3.45 -2.59
CA PRO A 116 2.83 4.34 -3.73
C PRO A 116 4.21 5.00 -3.74
N HIS A 117 4.81 5.20 -2.56
CA HIS A 117 6.18 5.72 -2.43
C HIS A 117 7.19 4.73 -2.98
N CYS A 118 7.08 3.45 -2.57
CA CYS A 118 7.94 2.39 -3.11
C CYS A 118 7.72 2.22 -4.63
N PHE A 119 6.46 2.23 -5.07
CA PHE A 119 6.13 2.17 -6.50
C PHE A 119 6.81 3.30 -7.30
N HIS A 120 6.74 4.53 -6.78
CA HIS A 120 7.38 5.68 -7.41
C HIS A 120 8.89 5.48 -7.50
N THR A 121 9.55 5.13 -6.39
CA THR A 121 11.00 4.94 -6.37
C THR A 121 11.43 3.82 -7.32
N PHE A 122 10.73 2.69 -7.33
CA PHE A 122 11.04 1.57 -8.22
C PHE A 122 10.88 1.94 -9.69
N THR A 123 9.88 2.75 -10.04
CA THR A 123 9.66 3.15 -11.44
C THR A 123 10.56 4.28 -11.91
N GLN A 124 11.11 5.10 -10.99
CA GLN A 124 11.92 6.26 -11.35
C GLN A 124 13.43 5.99 -11.27
N SER A 125 13.87 5.05 -10.42
CA SER A 125 15.28 4.96 -10.06
C SER A 125 15.88 3.55 -10.16
N TYR A 126 15.06 2.52 -10.31
CA TYR A 126 15.52 1.13 -10.43
C TYR A 126 15.65 0.75 -11.91
N GLU A 127 16.69 1.31 -12.56
CA GLU A 127 16.85 1.21 -14.01
C GLU A 127 17.13 -0.22 -14.48
N GLN A 128 17.83 -1.04 -13.66
CA GLN A 128 18.15 -2.42 -14.02
C GLN A 128 16.90 -3.31 -14.05
N LEU A 129 15.87 -3.04 -13.21
CA LEU A 129 14.62 -3.78 -13.26
C LEU A 129 13.87 -3.51 -14.57
N THR A 130 13.83 -2.23 -14.98
CA THR A 130 13.23 -1.82 -16.25
C THR A 130 13.98 -2.42 -17.43
N ALA A 131 15.31 -2.38 -17.41
CA ALA A 131 16.17 -2.98 -18.44
C ALA A 131 15.99 -4.50 -18.55
N ALA A 132 15.72 -5.18 -17.43
CA ALA A 132 15.42 -6.62 -17.40
C ALA A 132 13.98 -6.95 -17.85
N GLY A 133 13.13 -5.94 -18.13
CA GLY A 133 11.74 -6.12 -18.53
C GLY A 133 10.78 -6.50 -17.39
N MET A 134 11.15 -6.23 -16.13
CA MET A 134 10.27 -6.49 -14.98
C MET A 134 9.08 -5.50 -14.98
N GLU A 135 7.87 -6.06 -14.94
CA GLU A 135 6.64 -5.26 -14.80
C GLU A 135 6.50 -4.77 -13.37
N ILE A 136 6.58 -3.46 -13.13
CA ILE A 136 6.46 -2.85 -11.79
C ILE A 136 5.05 -2.29 -11.64
N LEU A 137 4.31 -2.76 -10.63
CA LEU A 137 2.92 -2.37 -10.39
C LEU A 137 2.67 -1.98 -8.93
N HIS A 138 1.88 -0.94 -8.75
CA HIS A 138 1.18 -0.75 -7.48
C HIS A 138 0.04 -1.79 -7.37
N TYR A 139 -0.24 -2.31 -6.18
CA TYR A 139 -1.21 -3.40 -6.01
C TYR A 139 -2.59 -3.07 -6.58
N THR A 140 -3.03 -1.80 -6.56
CA THR A 140 -4.34 -1.41 -7.11
C THR A 140 -4.45 -1.65 -8.61
N MET A 141 -3.37 -1.39 -9.35
CA MET A 141 -3.30 -1.68 -10.79
C MET A 141 -3.34 -3.19 -11.03
N TYR A 142 -2.62 -3.95 -10.21
CA TYR A 142 -2.60 -5.40 -10.34
C TYR A 142 -3.96 -6.03 -9.99
N LEU A 143 -4.63 -5.56 -8.93
CA LEU A 143 -5.97 -6.04 -8.59
C LEU A 143 -7.01 -5.65 -9.65
N GLU A 144 -6.91 -4.46 -10.27
CA GLU A 144 -7.77 -4.07 -11.39
C GLU A 144 -7.59 -5.04 -12.58
N LYS A 145 -6.34 -5.41 -12.90
CA LYS A 145 -6.05 -6.40 -13.94
C LYS A 145 -6.67 -7.76 -13.60
N LEU A 146 -6.47 -8.27 -12.37
CA LEU A 146 -7.07 -9.54 -11.92
C LEU A 146 -8.60 -9.51 -11.94
N LEU A 147 -9.20 -8.36 -11.65
CA LEU A 147 -10.63 -8.13 -11.74
C LEU A 147 -11.11 -8.17 -13.19
N GLY A 148 -10.39 -7.52 -14.10
CA GLY A 148 -10.66 -7.55 -15.54
C GLY A 148 -10.58 -8.96 -16.15
N ASP A 149 -9.62 -9.74 -15.69
CA ASP A 149 -9.41 -11.15 -16.08
C ASP A 149 -10.44 -12.12 -15.46
N GLY A 150 -11.34 -11.63 -14.57
CA GLY A 150 -12.36 -12.45 -13.91
C GLY A 150 -11.83 -13.35 -12.80
N CYS A 151 -10.60 -13.09 -12.32
CA CYS A 151 -9.95 -13.85 -11.25
C CYS A 151 -10.49 -13.51 -9.85
N LEU A 152 -11.15 -12.37 -9.68
CA LEU A 152 -11.75 -11.96 -8.41
C LEU A 152 -13.27 -12.15 -8.44
N ARG A 153 -13.79 -12.86 -7.43
CA ARG A 153 -15.22 -13.12 -7.24
C ARG A 153 -15.66 -12.63 -5.88
N PHE A 154 -16.78 -11.92 -5.83
CA PHE A 154 -17.30 -11.29 -4.62
C PHE A 154 -18.61 -11.92 -4.15
N ASN A 155 -18.90 -11.81 -2.85
CA ASN A 155 -20.16 -12.19 -2.24
C ASN A 155 -21.19 -11.06 -2.40
N ASP A 156 -22.45 -11.41 -2.72
CA ASP A 156 -23.54 -10.43 -2.87
C ASP A 156 -24.30 -10.12 -1.56
N ASP A 157 -23.94 -10.75 -0.44
CA ASP A 157 -24.71 -10.72 0.81
C ASP A 157 -24.36 -9.55 1.75
N SER A 158 -23.70 -8.51 1.27
CA SER A 158 -23.26 -7.38 2.10
C SER A 158 -24.33 -6.29 2.22
N SER A 159 -24.44 -5.65 3.40
CA SER A 159 -25.24 -4.45 3.56
C SER A 159 -24.59 -3.26 2.85
N PRO A 160 -25.39 -2.34 2.24
CA PRO A 160 -24.85 -1.17 1.57
C PRO A 160 -24.01 -0.29 2.51
N VAL A 161 -22.84 0.11 2.06
CA VAL A 161 -21.94 1.00 2.79
C VAL A 161 -21.44 2.13 1.87
N LYS A 162 -21.51 3.37 2.37
CA LYS A 162 -20.92 4.51 1.68
C LYS A 162 -19.43 4.58 1.95
N ILE A 163 -18.65 4.54 0.90
CA ILE A 163 -17.18 4.62 0.93
C ILE A 163 -16.75 5.82 0.11
N THR A 164 -15.86 6.63 0.67
CA THR A 164 -15.13 7.63 -0.10
C THR A 164 -13.69 7.22 -0.27
N TYR A 165 -13.04 7.68 -1.34
CA TYR A 165 -11.65 7.35 -1.61
C TYR A 165 -10.73 8.56 -1.42
N HIS A 166 -9.70 8.39 -0.59
CA HIS A 166 -8.61 9.34 -0.49
C HIS A 166 -7.54 8.98 -1.51
N ASP A 167 -7.34 9.84 -2.51
CA ASP A 167 -6.30 9.68 -3.52
C ASP A 167 -4.91 9.95 -2.93
N PRO A 168 -4.02 8.95 -2.83
CA PRO A 168 -2.64 9.18 -2.46
C PRO A 168 -1.93 10.02 -3.52
N CYS A 169 -1.20 11.04 -3.08
CA CYS A 169 -0.56 11.99 -4.00
C CYS A 169 0.41 11.30 -4.98
N TYR A 170 1.14 10.28 -4.54
CA TYR A 170 2.05 9.54 -5.41
C TYR A 170 1.32 8.73 -6.48
N LEU A 171 0.13 8.19 -6.23
CA LEU A 171 -0.67 7.56 -7.28
C LEU A 171 -1.33 8.59 -8.19
N GLY A 172 -2.09 9.52 -7.59
CA GLY A 172 -2.95 10.42 -8.37
C GLY A 172 -2.19 11.55 -9.06
N LYS A 173 -1.24 12.21 -8.36
CA LYS A 173 -0.56 13.40 -8.90
C LYS A 173 0.74 13.07 -9.64
N HIS A 174 1.51 12.09 -9.15
CA HIS A 174 2.79 11.73 -9.77
C HIS A 174 2.65 10.71 -10.90
N HIS A 175 1.68 9.78 -10.81
CA HIS A 175 1.53 8.69 -11.77
C HIS A 175 0.19 8.66 -12.51
N ASP A 176 -0.73 9.57 -12.22
CA ASP A 176 -2.06 9.63 -12.85
C ASP A 176 -2.92 8.35 -12.69
N ILE A 177 -2.64 7.59 -11.64
CA ILE A 177 -3.38 6.37 -11.31
C ILE A 177 -4.59 6.75 -10.45
N LEU A 178 -5.70 7.11 -11.12
CA LEU A 178 -6.93 7.59 -10.49
C LEU A 178 -8.06 6.56 -10.58
N GLU A 179 -8.17 5.86 -11.71
CA GLU A 179 -9.32 5.00 -11.98
C GLU A 179 -9.18 3.58 -11.42
N ALA A 180 -7.98 3.02 -11.36
CA ALA A 180 -7.80 1.65 -10.87
C ALA A 180 -8.40 1.42 -9.46
N PRO A 181 -8.17 2.27 -8.45
CA PRO A 181 -8.82 2.15 -7.15
C PRO A 181 -10.34 2.30 -7.21
N ARG A 182 -10.83 3.23 -8.04
CA ARG A 182 -12.27 3.49 -8.22
C ARG A 182 -12.98 2.34 -8.92
N ASN A 183 -12.36 1.76 -9.93
CA ASN A 183 -12.90 0.60 -10.64
C ASN A 183 -13.03 -0.62 -9.72
N LEU A 184 -12.07 -0.83 -8.82
CA LEU A 184 -12.18 -1.84 -7.77
C LEU A 184 -13.38 -1.56 -6.88
N LEU A 185 -13.51 -0.37 -6.28
CA LEU A 185 -14.61 -0.02 -5.39
C LEU A 185 -15.98 -0.13 -6.06
N ARG A 186 -16.12 0.35 -7.30
CA ARG A 186 -17.39 0.28 -8.06
C ARG A 186 -17.84 -1.14 -8.37
N ARG A 187 -16.93 -2.10 -8.38
CA ARG A 187 -17.21 -3.52 -8.67
C ARG A 187 -17.51 -4.33 -7.41
N LEU A 188 -17.25 -3.78 -6.24
CA LEU A 188 -17.60 -4.45 -4.99
C LEU A 188 -19.11 -4.38 -4.76
N PRO A 189 -19.76 -5.51 -4.40
CA PRO A 189 -21.17 -5.52 -4.08
C PRO A 189 -21.44 -4.67 -2.83
N ALA A 190 -22.59 -4.02 -2.81
CA ALA A 190 -23.03 -3.18 -1.70
C ALA A 190 -22.10 -1.99 -1.33
N VAL A 191 -21.20 -1.60 -2.21
CA VAL A 191 -20.39 -0.38 -2.05
C VAL A 191 -21.01 0.75 -2.86
N GLU A 192 -21.34 1.84 -2.17
CA GLU A 192 -21.70 3.14 -2.78
C GLU A 192 -20.47 4.03 -2.70
N LEU A 193 -19.77 4.22 -3.82
CA LEU A 193 -18.65 5.16 -3.89
C LEU A 193 -19.17 6.59 -3.95
N VAL A 194 -18.83 7.40 -2.95
CA VAL A 194 -19.14 8.84 -2.89
C VAL A 194 -17.84 9.63 -2.90
N GLU A 195 -17.76 10.64 -3.76
CA GLU A 195 -16.53 11.45 -3.88
C GLU A 195 -16.56 12.65 -2.95
N MET A 196 -15.44 12.93 -2.30
CA MET A 196 -15.22 14.19 -1.61
C MET A 196 -15.11 15.33 -2.64
N GLU A 197 -15.39 16.57 -2.22
CA GLU A 197 -15.31 17.74 -3.11
C GLU A 197 -13.93 17.82 -3.79
N GLN A 198 -12.85 17.67 -3.03
CA GLN A 198 -11.49 17.60 -3.53
C GLN A 198 -11.06 16.14 -3.70
N HIS A 199 -11.14 15.61 -4.90
CA HIS A 199 -10.75 14.23 -5.23
C HIS A 199 -9.90 14.16 -6.49
N GLY A 200 -9.39 12.99 -6.80
CA GLY A 200 -8.53 12.78 -7.97
C GLY A 200 -7.26 13.63 -7.91
N ARG A 201 -6.96 14.36 -8.97
CA ARG A 201 -5.78 15.26 -9.03
C ARG A 201 -5.87 16.44 -8.06
N ASP A 202 -7.08 16.86 -7.68
CA ASP A 202 -7.31 17.97 -6.75
C ASP A 202 -7.39 17.51 -5.29
N SER A 203 -7.18 16.21 -5.03
CA SER A 203 -7.22 15.64 -3.69
C SER A 203 -6.28 16.39 -2.73
N LEU A 204 -6.81 16.73 -1.55
CA LEU A 204 -6.00 17.31 -0.48
C LEU A 204 -5.04 16.25 0.08
N CYS A 205 -3.81 16.65 0.41
CA CYS A 205 -2.80 15.77 0.97
C CYS A 205 -3.18 15.25 2.37
N CYS A 206 -2.80 14.01 2.70
CA CYS A 206 -2.95 13.46 4.05
C CYS A 206 -2.01 14.13 5.09
N GLY A 207 -0.95 14.81 4.62
CA GLY A 207 0.02 15.49 5.47
C GLY A 207 1.27 14.66 5.84
N GLY A 208 1.38 13.40 5.42
CA GLY A 208 2.48 12.49 5.82
C GLY A 208 3.73 12.51 4.92
N GLY A 209 3.66 13.17 3.76
CA GLY A 209 4.77 13.21 2.81
C GLY A 209 6.00 14.00 3.27
N GLY A 210 7.12 13.85 2.54
CA GLY A 210 8.37 14.54 2.86
C GLY A 210 8.98 14.15 4.20
N GLY A 211 8.77 12.92 4.65
CA GLY A 211 9.29 12.44 5.94
C GLY A 211 8.50 12.88 7.17
N ARG A 212 7.41 13.65 7.01
CA ARG A 212 6.62 14.18 8.15
C ARG A 212 6.01 13.09 9.02
N MET A 213 5.70 11.92 8.45
CA MET A 213 5.15 10.82 9.27
C MET A 213 6.15 10.31 10.32
N PHE A 214 7.45 10.58 10.17
CA PHE A 214 8.49 10.18 11.12
C PHE A 214 8.84 11.28 12.15
N HIS A 215 8.13 12.40 12.13
CA HIS A 215 8.36 13.52 13.03
C HIS A 215 7.07 13.89 13.75
N GLU A 216 7.16 14.02 15.06
CA GLU A 216 6.13 14.71 15.83
C GLU A 216 6.12 16.18 15.41
N VAL A 217 5.02 16.62 14.82
CA VAL A 217 4.82 18.03 14.48
C VAL A 217 3.98 18.64 15.61
N GLU A 218 4.55 19.60 16.33
CA GLU A 218 3.77 20.40 17.25
C GLU A 218 2.66 21.12 16.47
N GLY A 219 1.42 20.89 16.89
CA GLY A 219 0.23 21.42 16.23
C GLY A 219 -0.61 20.35 15.52
N ASN A 220 -1.81 20.72 15.16
CA ASN A 220 -2.79 19.80 14.60
C ASN A 220 -2.37 19.29 13.23
N ASN A 221 -2.64 18.03 12.96
CA ASN A 221 -2.63 17.46 11.60
C ASN A 221 -3.84 17.99 10.82
N TRP A 222 -3.89 19.31 10.61
CA TRP A 222 -5.04 19.99 10.04
C TRP A 222 -5.38 19.49 8.62
N LEU A 223 -4.38 19.01 7.85
CA LEU A 223 -4.61 18.44 6.52
C LEU A 223 -5.40 17.12 6.63
N GLY A 224 -4.93 16.20 7.47
CA GLY A 224 -5.63 14.94 7.72
C GLY A 224 -7.03 15.18 8.32
N GLU A 225 -7.14 16.06 9.31
CA GLU A 225 -8.42 16.40 9.92
C GLU A 225 -9.40 17.04 8.93
N THR A 226 -8.91 17.97 8.08
CA THR A 226 -9.73 18.54 7.01
C THR A 226 -10.23 17.46 6.07
N ARG A 227 -9.36 16.49 5.76
CA ARG A 227 -9.73 15.37 4.89
C ARG A 227 -10.79 14.46 5.52
N ILE A 228 -10.69 14.20 6.83
CA ILE A 228 -11.72 13.44 7.58
C ILE A 228 -13.05 14.20 7.61
N ARG A 229 -13.05 15.54 7.81
CA ARG A 229 -14.27 16.35 7.74
C ARG A 229 -14.94 16.28 6.36
N GLN A 230 -14.17 16.39 5.27
CA GLN A 230 -14.70 16.24 3.91
C GLN A 230 -15.34 14.86 3.69
N ALA A 231 -14.79 13.79 4.27
CA ALA A 231 -15.39 12.46 4.20
C ALA A 231 -16.71 12.37 4.99
N LEU A 232 -16.80 13.01 6.15
CA LEU A 232 -18.04 13.10 6.93
C LEU A 232 -19.11 13.93 6.19
N ASP A 233 -18.72 15.01 5.53
CA ASP A 233 -19.63 15.90 4.79
C ASP A 233 -20.35 15.17 3.64
N VAL A 234 -19.73 14.17 3.03
CA VAL A 234 -20.36 13.33 2.01
C VAL A 234 -21.10 12.12 2.58
N GLY A 235 -21.14 11.99 3.91
CA GLY A 235 -21.85 10.91 4.60
C GLY A 235 -21.18 9.54 4.44
N ALA A 236 -19.87 9.49 4.20
CA ALA A 236 -19.14 8.24 4.14
C ALA A 236 -19.01 7.60 5.53
N GLY A 237 -19.14 6.28 5.60
CA GLY A 237 -18.83 5.48 6.79
C GLY A 237 -17.40 4.92 6.77
N ILE A 238 -16.77 4.94 5.59
CA ILE A 238 -15.39 4.47 5.40
C ILE A 238 -14.64 5.43 4.48
N VAL A 239 -13.42 5.79 4.87
CA VAL A 239 -12.40 6.37 3.97
C VAL A 239 -11.50 5.24 3.51
N ALA A 240 -11.60 4.88 2.24
CA ALA A 240 -10.66 3.98 1.60
C ALA A 240 -9.39 4.74 1.17
N THR A 241 -8.22 4.15 1.35
CA THR A 241 -6.97 4.64 0.78
C THR A 241 -6.15 3.47 0.24
N ALA A 242 -5.12 3.76 -0.52
CA ALA A 242 -4.20 2.76 -1.06
C ALA A 242 -2.74 3.20 -0.81
N CYS A 243 -2.47 3.67 0.40
CA CYS A 243 -1.16 4.11 0.82
C CYS A 243 -1.01 3.94 2.33
N PRO A 244 -0.01 3.17 2.81
CA PRO A 244 0.21 2.96 4.23
C PRO A 244 0.39 4.26 5.02
N TRP A 245 1.09 5.24 4.47
CA TRP A 245 1.28 6.54 5.13
C TRP A 245 -0.01 7.35 5.19
N CYS A 246 -0.80 7.36 4.11
CA CYS A 246 -2.11 8.02 4.14
C CYS A 246 -3.02 7.37 5.17
N HIS A 247 -2.99 6.03 5.29
CA HIS A 247 -3.78 5.31 6.29
C HIS A 247 -3.44 5.80 7.70
N VAL A 248 -2.16 5.76 8.10
CA VAL A 248 -1.70 6.22 9.43
C VAL A 248 -2.13 7.66 9.70
N MET A 249 -1.92 8.55 8.73
CA MET A 249 -2.23 9.98 8.91
C MET A 249 -3.71 10.26 9.05
N LEU A 250 -4.56 9.57 8.29
CA LEU A 250 -6.01 9.75 8.31
C LEU A 250 -6.64 9.07 9.52
N ASP A 251 -6.16 7.90 9.92
CA ASP A 251 -6.63 7.19 11.11
C ASP A 251 -6.32 7.98 12.38
N ASN A 252 -5.10 8.50 12.51
CA ASN A 252 -4.73 9.42 13.58
C ASN A 252 -5.60 10.69 13.58
N ALA A 253 -5.92 11.24 12.41
CA ALA A 253 -6.79 12.40 12.30
C ALA A 253 -8.24 12.08 12.73
N ALA A 254 -8.77 10.91 12.39
CA ALA A 254 -10.10 10.47 12.84
C ALA A 254 -10.14 10.28 14.37
N LYS A 255 -9.11 9.67 14.96
CA LYS A 255 -8.93 9.52 16.42
C LYS A 255 -8.85 10.89 17.11
N ASN A 256 -8.05 11.82 16.59
CA ASN A 256 -7.92 13.18 17.14
C ASN A 256 -9.24 13.95 17.13
N LEU A 257 -10.09 13.72 16.12
CA LEU A 257 -11.42 14.31 16.03
C LEU A 257 -12.48 13.57 16.85
N GLY A 258 -12.17 12.38 17.40
CA GLY A 258 -13.10 11.54 18.16
C GLY A 258 -14.23 10.98 17.28
N VAL A 259 -13.98 10.74 16.01
CA VAL A 259 -14.98 10.26 15.03
C VAL A 259 -14.75 8.84 14.53
N GLU A 260 -13.79 8.11 15.08
CA GLU A 260 -13.43 6.75 14.69
C GLU A 260 -14.59 5.74 14.81
N ASN A 261 -15.58 6.02 15.62
CA ASN A 261 -16.82 5.23 15.72
C ASN A 261 -17.85 5.53 14.61
N GLN A 262 -17.68 6.64 13.88
CA GLN A 262 -18.56 7.08 12.80
C GLN A 262 -17.94 6.86 11.43
N LEU A 263 -16.61 7.04 11.33
CA LEU A 263 -15.86 6.98 10.10
C LEU A 263 -14.59 6.14 10.30
N ARG A 264 -14.50 5.02 9.63
CA ARG A 264 -13.32 4.14 9.66
C ARG A 264 -12.38 4.47 8.50
N VAL A 265 -11.08 4.38 8.74
CA VAL A 265 -10.06 4.42 7.68
C VAL A 265 -9.64 2.99 7.39
N LEU A 266 -9.71 2.55 6.14
CA LEU A 266 -9.32 1.21 5.71
C LEU A 266 -8.46 1.29 4.45
N ASP A 267 -7.53 0.35 4.32
CA ASP A 267 -6.87 0.15 3.04
C ASP A 267 -7.80 -0.55 2.05
N LEU A 268 -7.69 -0.19 0.78
CA LEU A 268 -8.51 -0.79 -0.28
C LEU A 268 -8.35 -2.31 -0.37
N ALA A 269 -7.16 -2.84 -0.05
CA ALA A 269 -6.93 -4.29 -0.03
C ALA A 269 -7.77 -4.99 1.05
N GLU A 270 -7.97 -4.36 2.21
CA GLU A 270 -8.81 -4.93 3.29
C GLU A 270 -10.28 -4.96 2.87
N ILE A 271 -10.75 -3.90 2.21
CA ILE A 271 -12.12 -3.82 1.69
C ILE A 271 -12.36 -4.90 0.63
N VAL A 272 -11.45 -5.02 -0.34
CA VAL A 272 -11.54 -6.05 -1.39
C VAL A 272 -11.51 -7.45 -0.80
N ALA A 273 -10.58 -7.74 0.13
CA ALA A 273 -10.47 -9.05 0.77
C ALA A 273 -11.72 -9.40 1.58
N GLY A 274 -12.33 -8.41 2.24
CA GLY A 274 -13.57 -8.60 3.01
C GLY A 274 -14.80 -8.94 2.15
N CYS A 275 -14.76 -8.60 0.86
CA CYS A 275 -15.84 -8.89 -0.09
C CYS A 275 -15.61 -10.19 -0.89
N LEU A 276 -14.44 -10.83 -0.79
CA LEU A 276 -14.15 -12.04 -1.56
C LEU A 276 -15.11 -13.18 -1.20
N ARG A 277 -15.51 -13.92 -2.22
CA ARG A 277 -16.28 -15.15 -2.05
C ARG A 277 -15.34 -16.27 -1.60
N ASP A 278 -15.73 -17.01 -0.56
CA ASP A 278 -14.99 -18.20 -0.17
C ASP A 278 -14.95 -19.23 -1.30
N ASN A 279 -13.75 -19.66 -1.69
CA ASN A 279 -13.58 -20.71 -2.71
C ASN A 279 -13.92 -22.11 -2.17
N SER A 280 -14.49 -22.23 -0.98
CA SER A 280 -14.76 -23.48 -0.26
C SER A 280 -16.12 -24.09 -0.58
N LYS A 281 -16.63 -23.92 -1.83
CA LYS A 281 -17.83 -24.66 -2.28
C LYS A 281 -17.73 -25.05 -3.74
#